data_428e330b067a1d731d84a9a5a024e9de
#
_entry.id   428e330b067a1d731d84a9a5a024e9de
#
_cell.length_a   1.000
_cell.length_b   1.000
_cell.length_c   1.000
_cell.angle_alpha   90.00
_cell.angle_beta   90.00
_cell.angle_gamma   90.00
#
_symmetry.space_group_name_H-M   'P 1'
#
loop_
_entity.id
_entity.type
_entity.pdbx_description
1 polymer ?
#
loop_
_entity_poly.entity_id
_entity_poly.type
_entity_poly.pdbx_seq_one_letter_code
_entity_poly.pdbx_strand_id
1 'polypeptide(L)'
;MIEKIENYIRNPAVVDDFMSNCFYGTKSQRDRSEGAPRITWTWEPHTTSDLFPQFSHVLLQRHYKRPENGLFSDSPFWAFFKKIIKDFLKDNGIEHKRITRANINCTYHFNHAHCGDPHVDYPQNHYTAILYLNDVPGSTYIFDKQVDYRNLEEDSSKFIIPYQTIDWKNDPIPVKYEIKPEKGKMVLFEGSHYHAVCPTAPGHLRCIVVYNITY
;
A
#
# COMPACT_ATOMS: atom_id res chain seq x y z
N MET A 1 13.22 17.40 -1.85
CA MET A 1 12.23 16.48 -1.25
C MET A 1 11.10 16.30 -2.26
N ILE A 2 10.70 15.07 -2.54
CA ILE A 2 9.66 14.77 -3.54
C ILE A 2 8.33 14.80 -2.82
N GLU A 3 7.43 15.69 -3.20
CA GLU A 3 6.13 15.81 -2.56
C GLU A 3 5.18 14.71 -3.03
N LYS A 4 5.02 14.55 -4.33
CA LYS A 4 4.23 13.48 -4.96
C LYS A 4 4.69 13.25 -6.40
N ILE A 5 4.77 11.99 -6.81
CA ILE A 5 4.86 11.57 -8.21
C ILE A 5 3.72 10.60 -8.47
N GLU A 6 3.00 10.81 -9.58
CA GLU A 6 1.95 9.92 -10.05
C GLU A 6 2.22 9.59 -11.52
N ASN A 7 2.42 8.32 -11.84
CA ASN A 7 2.73 7.86 -13.19
C ASN A 7 2.35 6.39 -13.37
N TYR A 8 2.24 5.93 -14.59
CA TYR A 8 2.05 4.52 -14.88
C TYR A 8 3.39 3.77 -14.87
N ILE A 9 3.35 2.50 -14.47
CA ILE A 9 4.49 1.61 -14.65
C ILE A 9 4.74 1.38 -16.14
N ARG A 10 6.00 1.08 -16.49
CA ARG A 10 6.46 0.94 -17.89
C ARG A 10 5.64 -0.05 -18.72
N ASN A 11 5.18 -1.13 -18.11
CA ASN A 11 4.37 -2.16 -18.78
C ASN A 11 3.15 -2.54 -17.91
N PRO A 12 2.02 -1.84 -17.99
CA PRO A 12 0.82 -2.14 -17.21
C PRO A 12 0.22 -3.53 -17.47
N ALA A 13 0.45 -4.11 -18.65
CA ALA A 13 -0.10 -5.43 -19.02
C ALA A 13 0.41 -6.56 -18.09
N VAL A 14 1.59 -6.40 -17.46
CA VAL A 14 2.10 -7.39 -16.50
C VAL A 14 1.19 -7.51 -15.27
N VAL A 15 0.41 -6.48 -14.96
CA VAL A 15 -0.57 -6.51 -13.86
C VAL A 15 -1.73 -7.42 -14.22
N ASP A 16 -2.19 -7.40 -15.47
CA ASP A 16 -3.26 -8.31 -15.95
C ASP A 16 -2.82 -9.76 -15.86
N ASP A 17 -1.58 -10.05 -16.28
CA ASP A 17 -1.02 -11.39 -16.20
C ASP A 17 -0.95 -11.88 -14.75
N PHE A 18 -0.50 -11.02 -13.83
CA PHE A 18 -0.46 -11.34 -12.40
C PHE A 18 -1.86 -11.57 -11.83
N MET A 19 -2.79 -10.65 -12.08
CA MET A 19 -4.16 -10.74 -11.57
C MET A 19 -4.87 -11.98 -12.12
N SER A 20 -4.74 -12.28 -13.41
CA SER A 20 -5.37 -13.43 -14.04
C SER A 20 -4.79 -14.77 -13.57
N ASN A 21 -3.48 -14.87 -13.50
CA ASN A 21 -2.81 -16.15 -13.26
C ASN A 21 -2.56 -16.46 -11.78
N CYS A 22 -2.26 -15.44 -10.99
CA CYS A 22 -1.85 -15.62 -9.59
C CYS A 22 -2.94 -15.25 -8.60
N PHE A 23 -3.74 -14.22 -8.92
CA PHE A 23 -4.73 -13.68 -8.02
C PHE A 23 -6.10 -14.37 -8.19
N TYR A 24 -6.73 -14.24 -9.36
CA TYR A 24 -8.06 -14.81 -9.60
C TYR A 24 -8.04 -16.30 -9.93
N GLY A 25 -6.91 -16.79 -10.44
CA GLY A 25 -6.77 -18.18 -10.81
C GLY A 25 -7.79 -18.62 -11.88
N THR A 26 -7.79 -17.93 -13.00
CA THR A 26 -8.74 -18.15 -14.12
C THR A 26 -8.66 -19.53 -14.77
N LYS A 27 -7.54 -20.24 -14.59
CA LYS A 27 -7.46 -21.64 -15.01
C LYS A 27 -8.14 -22.52 -13.98
N SER A 28 -8.92 -23.51 -14.43
CA SER A 28 -9.52 -24.51 -13.56
C SER A 28 -8.45 -25.10 -12.65
N GLN A 29 -8.83 -25.52 -11.45
CA GLN A 29 -7.86 -26.15 -10.52
C GLN A 29 -7.19 -27.38 -11.13
N ARG A 30 -7.81 -28.01 -12.13
CA ARG A 30 -7.29 -29.17 -12.86
C ARG A 30 -6.21 -28.83 -13.89
N ASP A 31 -6.22 -27.60 -14.43
CA ASP A 31 -5.29 -27.15 -15.49
C ASP A 31 -4.04 -26.45 -14.92
N ARG A 32 -3.93 -26.34 -13.61
CA ARG A 32 -2.74 -25.75 -12.98
C ARG A 32 -1.64 -26.78 -12.97
N SER A 33 -0.53 -26.49 -13.64
CA SER A 33 0.71 -27.23 -13.49
C SER A 33 1.05 -27.33 -11.99
N GLU A 34 1.32 -28.54 -11.50
CA GLU A 34 1.85 -28.73 -10.17
C GLU A 34 3.06 -27.80 -9.97
N GLY A 35 3.04 -27.00 -8.91
CA GLY A 35 4.14 -26.07 -8.59
C GLY A 35 3.95 -24.60 -8.97
N ALA A 36 2.83 -24.20 -9.60
CA ALA A 36 2.57 -22.77 -9.80
C ALA A 36 2.45 -22.03 -8.46
N PRO A 37 3.18 -20.92 -8.27
CA PRO A 37 3.14 -20.18 -7.01
C PRO A 37 1.74 -19.61 -6.76
N ARG A 38 1.28 -19.72 -5.52
CA ARG A 38 -0.02 -19.22 -5.06
C ARG A 38 0.20 -18.09 -4.08
N ILE A 39 -0.73 -17.12 -4.09
CA ILE A 39 -0.76 -16.10 -3.05
C ILE A 39 -1.33 -16.72 -1.78
N THR A 40 -0.54 -16.67 -0.70
CA THR A 40 -1.00 -17.01 0.64
C THR A 40 -1.52 -15.74 1.30
N TRP A 41 -2.80 -15.69 1.62
CA TRP A 41 -3.45 -14.56 2.22
C TRP A 41 -3.50 -14.68 3.73
N THR A 42 -3.16 -13.59 4.42
CA THR A 42 -3.42 -13.42 5.84
C THR A 42 -4.63 -12.50 6.00
N TRP A 43 -5.61 -12.94 6.76
CA TRP A 43 -6.74 -12.11 7.13
C TRP A 43 -6.35 -11.18 8.30
N GLU A 44 -6.49 -9.90 8.10
CA GLU A 44 -6.27 -8.86 9.10
C GLU A 44 -7.60 -8.19 9.41
N PRO A 45 -8.20 -8.44 10.60
CA PRO A 45 -9.50 -7.85 10.96
C PRO A 45 -9.43 -6.34 11.16
N HIS A 46 -8.24 -5.81 11.43
CA HIS A 46 -7.96 -4.40 11.65
C HIS A 46 -6.70 -4.02 10.89
N THR A 47 -6.73 -2.96 10.11
CA THR A 47 -5.56 -2.43 9.41
C THR A 47 -4.87 -1.34 10.20
N THR A 48 -5.66 -0.58 10.95
CA THR A 48 -5.26 0.49 11.85
C THR A 48 -5.99 0.31 13.17
N SER A 49 -6.49 1.37 13.80
CA SER A 49 -7.31 1.29 15.02
C SER A 49 -8.80 1.03 14.72
N ASP A 50 -9.21 1.09 13.47
CA ASP A 50 -10.57 0.89 13.03
C ASP A 50 -10.88 -0.56 12.60
N LEU A 51 -12.17 -0.82 12.36
CA LEU A 51 -12.67 -2.08 11.82
C LEU A 51 -12.58 -2.10 10.28
N PHE A 52 -11.41 -1.82 9.72
CA PHE A 52 -11.17 -1.83 8.28
C PHE A 52 -10.38 -3.08 7.88
N PRO A 53 -11.04 -4.23 7.75
CA PRO A 53 -10.36 -5.48 7.51
C PRO A 53 -9.83 -5.59 6.09
N GLN A 54 -8.74 -6.34 5.94
CA GLN A 54 -8.14 -6.62 4.64
C GLN A 54 -7.59 -8.04 4.59
N PHE A 55 -7.32 -8.51 3.38
CA PHE A 55 -6.37 -9.59 3.14
C PHE A 55 -5.02 -8.99 2.78
N SER A 56 -3.96 -9.51 3.36
CA SER A 56 -2.60 -9.12 3.03
C SER A 56 -1.74 -10.30 2.60
N HIS A 57 -0.76 -10.04 1.75
CA HIS A 57 0.31 -10.95 1.38
C HIS A 57 1.64 -10.22 1.48
N VAL A 58 2.51 -10.69 2.36
CA VAL A 58 3.82 -10.07 2.58
C VAL A 58 4.76 -10.45 1.44
N LEU A 59 5.18 -9.46 0.66
CA LEU A 59 6.21 -9.60 -0.38
C LEU A 59 7.61 -9.45 0.20
N LEU A 60 7.79 -8.49 1.09
CA LEU A 60 9.05 -8.18 1.77
C LEU A 60 8.73 -7.76 3.20
N GLN A 61 9.16 -8.57 4.16
CA GLN A 61 8.88 -8.36 5.56
C GLN A 61 9.79 -7.30 6.17
N ARG A 62 9.20 -6.43 6.96
CA ARG A 62 9.91 -5.47 7.80
C ARG A 62 10.40 -6.13 9.08
N HIS A 63 11.70 -6.05 9.37
CA HIS A 63 12.23 -6.43 10.67
C HIS A 63 12.38 -5.21 11.59
N TYR A 64 11.41 -5.00 12.46
CA TYR A 64 11.47 -3.92 13.47
C TYR A 64 12.54 -4.13 14.53
N LYS A 65 12.81 -5.39 14.91
CA LYS A 65 13.64 -5.71 16.08
C LYS A 65 15.09 -6.08 15.76
N ARG A 66 15.43 -6.31 14.48
CA ARG A 66 16.79 -6.71 14.05
C ARG A 66 17.09 -6.22 12.64
N PRO A 67 17.31 -4.92 12.45
CA PRO A 67 17.66 -4.37 11.15
C PRO A 67 18.94 -4.96 10.56
N GLU A 68 19.83 -5.46 11.40
CA GLU A 68 21.08 -6.14 11.05
C GLU A 68 20.86 -7.52 10.40
N ASN A 69 19.75 -8.21 10.65
CA ASN A 69 19.47 -9.55 10.13
C ASN A 69 18.95 -9.56 8.68
N GLY A 70 18.90 -8.38 8.06
CA GLY A 70 18.46 -8.27 6.67
C GLY A 70 16.94 -8.27 6.50
N LEU A 71 16.54 -8.11 5.25
CA LEU A 71 15.14 -8.15 4.83
C LEU A 71 14.84 -9.55 4.32
N PHE A 72 13.77 -10.15 4.83
CA PHE A 72 13.31 -11.47 4.36
C PHE A 72 12.17 -11.31 3.36
N SER A 73 12.23 -12.16 2.33
CA SER A 73 11.13 -12.35 1.43
C SER A 73 10.97 -13.85 1.18
N ASP A 74 9.89 -14.40 1.67
CA ASP A 74 9.48 -15.78 1.39
C ASP A 74 8.50 -15.83 0.22
N SER A 75 8.09 -14.67 -0.30
CA SER A 75 7.13 -14.59 -1.38
C SER A 75 7.79 -14.88 -2.73
N PRO A 76 7.28 -15.84 -3.51
CA PRO A 76 7.74 -16.12 -4.86
C PRO A 76 7.49 -14.95 -5.81
N PHE A 77 6.62 -13.99 -5.42
CA PHE A 77 6.28 -12.81 -6.22
C PHE A 77 7.19 -11.61 -5.96
N TRP A 78 8.04 -11.65 -4.93
CA TRP A 78 8.87 -10.50 -4.59
C TRP A 78 9.78 -10.07 -5.73
N ALA A 79 10.42 -11.00 -6.42
CA ALA A 79 11.32 -10.65 -7.53
C ALA A 79 10.60 -9.86 -8.64
N PHE A 80 9.36 -10.23 -8.94
CA PHE A 80 8.50 -9.56 -9.91
C PHE A 80 8.17 -8.12 -9.46
N PHE A 81 7.61 -7.96 -8.27
CA PHE A 81 7.22 -6.64 -7.74
C PHE A 81 8.43 -5.74 -7.42
N LYS A 82 9.55 -6.34 -7.02
CA LYS A 82 10.82 -5.62 -6.85
C LYS A 82 11.32 -4.99 -8.16
N LYS A 83 11.18 -5.71 -9.27
CA LYS A 83 11.54 -5.18 -10.58
C LYS A 83 10.67 -3.98 -10.95
N ILE A 84 9.36 -4.08 -10.77
CA ILE A 84 8.40 -3.01 -11.08
C ILE A 84 8.75 -1.72 -10.32
N ILE A 85 8.91 -1.79 -8.99
CA ILE A 85 9.23 -0.59 -8.21
C ILE A 85 10.60 -0.02 -8.57
N LYS A 86 11.60 -0.85 -8.82
CA LYS A 86 12.94 -0.36 -9.22
C LYS A 86 12.91 0.33 -10.58
N ASP A 87 12.19 -0.21 -11.55
CA ASP A 87 12.02 0.42 -12.85
C ASP A 87 11.30 1.77 -12.71
N PHE A 88 10.23 1.83 -11.92
CA PHE A 88 9.50 3.07 -11.66
C PHE A 88 10.40 4.15 -11.01
N LEU A 89 11.15 3.80 -9.98
CA LEU A 89 12.07 4.74 -9.30
C LEU A 89 13.13 5.26 -10.29
N LYS A 90 13.70 4.37 -11.09
CA LYS A 90 14.70 4.72 -12.10
C LYS A 90 14.12 5.66 -13.17
N ASP A 91 12.93 5.36 -13.69
CA ASP A 91 12.28 6.12 -14.76
C ASP A 91 11.89 7.53 -14.31
N ASN A 92 11.68 7.72 -13.01
CA ASN A 92 11.35 9.01 -12.42
C ASN A 92 12.56 9.70 -11.75
N GLY A 93 13.77 9.16 -11.90
CA GLY A 93 15.00 9.76 -11.36
C GLY A 93 15.06 9.80 -9.83
N ILE A 94 14.42 8.83 -9.16
CA ILE A 94 14.32 8.82 -7.69
C ILE A 94 15.46 8.00 -7.10
N GLU A 95 16.33 8.70 -6.37
CA GLU A 95 17.36 8.04 -5.57
C GLU A 95 16.78 7.48 -4.27
N HIS A 96 17.23 6.31 -3.89
CA HIS A 96 16.79 5.64 -2.68
C HIS A 96 17.89 4.76 -2.10
N LYS A 97 17.86 4.58 -0.78
CA LYS A 97 18.77 3.66 -0.08
C LYS A 97 18.26 2.23 -0.13
N ARG A 98 16.98 2.04 0.27
CA ARG A 98 16.46 0.69 0.48
C ARG A 98 14.94 0.65 0.40
N ILE A 99 14.39 -0.43 -0.16
CA ILE A 99 12.99 -0.81 0.00
C ILE A 99 12.89 -1.61 1.30
N THR A 100 12.13 -1.12 2.27
CA THR A 100 12.10 -1.68 3.63
C THR A 100 10.88 -2.55 3.90
N ARG A 101 9.81 -2.41 3.10
CA ARG A 101 8.59 -3.20 3.17
C ARG A 101 7.93 -3.27 1.80
N ALA A 102 7.27 -4.38 1.52
CA ALA A 102 6.33 -4.48 0.41
C ALA A 102 5.22 -5.49 0.77
N ASN A 103 3.97 -5.10 0.58
CA ASN A 103 2.80 -5.95 0.80
C ASN A 103 1.79 -5.80 -0.34
N ILE A 104 1.14 -6.90 -0.72
CA ILE A 104 -0.10 -6.84 -1.49
C ILE A 104 -1.25 -6.76 -0.48
N ASN A 105 -2.09 -5.74 -0.61
CA ASN A 105 -3.25 -5.53 0.24
C ASN A 105 -4.51 -5.59 -0.61
N CYS A 106 -5.53 -6.30 -0.11
CA CYS A 106 -6.84 -6.42 -0.74
C CYS A 106 -7.91 -6.03 0.25
N THR A 107 -8.64 -4.96 -0.07
CA THR A 107 -9.76 -4.46 0.72
C THR A 107 -11.08 -4.65 0.00
N TYR A 108 -12.10 -5.03 0.75
CA TYR A 108 -13.48 -5.17 0.27
C TYR A 108 -14.28 -3.90 0.56
N HIS A 109 -15.49 -3.87 -0.01
CA HIS A 109 -16.51 -2.96 0.47
C HIS A 109 -16.93 -3.36 1.88
N PHE A 110 -16.78 -2.44 2.80
CA PHE A 110 -17.42 -2.51 4.11
C PHE A 110 -18.46 -1.39 4.20
N ASN A 111 -19.50 -1.63 4.96
CA ASN A 111 -20.61 -0.68 5.10
C ASN A 111 -20.20 0.52 5.98
N HIS A 112 -19.01 1.09 5.71
CA HIS A 112 -18.53 2.31 6.34
C HIS A 112 -18.78 3.49 5.43
N ALA A 113 -19.35 4.54 6.00
CA ALA A 113 -19.61 5.79 5.28
C ALA A 113 -18.35 6.67 5.13
N HIS A 114 -17.22 6.25 5.68
CA HIS A 114 -16.00 7.05 5.75
C HIS A 114 -14.74 6.25 5.37
N CYS A 115 -13.66 6.95 5.08
CA CYS A 115 -12.35 6.35 4.87
C CYS A 115 -11.80 5.75 6.18
N GLY A 116 -10.83 4.86 6.06
CA GLY A 116 -10.09 4.33 7.21
C GLY A 116 -9.34 5.42 7.98
N ASP A 117 -8.80 5.07 9.14
CA ASP A 117 -8.03 5.98 9.97
C ASP A 117 -6.83 6.55 9.20
N PRO A 118 -6.66 7.89 9.18
CA PRO A 118 -5.44 8.49 8.67
C PRO A 118 -4.22 7.98 9.44
N HIS A 119 -3.23 7.46 8.71
CA HIS A 119 -2.04 6.86 9.31
C HIS A 119 -0.76 7.14 8.50
N VAL A 120 0.37 6.88 9.12
CA VAL A 120 1.70 6.87 8.53
C VAL A 120 2.28 5.46 8.67
N ASP A 121 2.85 4.94 7.60
CA ASP A 121 3.29 3.53 7.53
C ASP A 121 4.54 3.21 8.37
N TYR A 122 5.43 4.18 8.57
CA TYR A 122 6.77 3.92 9.10
C TYR A 122 7.31 5.07 9.95
N PRO A 123 7.98 4.78 11.09
CA PRO A 123 8.44 5.79 12.04
C PRO A 123 9.75 6.52 11.66
N GLN A 124 10.15 6.50 10.42
CA GLN A 124 11.37 7.14 9.92
C GLN A 124 11.12 7.77 8.56
N ASN A 125 12.01 8.67 8.14
CA ASN A 125 11.93 9.28 6.80
C ASN A 125 11.91 8.22 5.71
N HIS A 126 10.84 8.22 4.92
CA HIS A 126 10.64 7.27 3.84
C HIS A 126 9.70 7.86 2.79
N TYR A 127 9.71 7.26 1.59
CA TYR A 127 8.62 7.37 0.64
C TYR A 127 7.66 6.20 0.83
N THR A 128 6.35 6.47 0.72
CA THR A 128 5.34 5.44 0.49
C THR A 128 5.03 5.41 -1.01
N ALA A 129 5.10 4.22 -1.62
CA ALA A 129 4.66 4.03 -3.00
C ALA A 129 3.51 3.02 -3.03
N ILE A 130 2.48 3.32 -3.83
CA ILE A 130 1.29 2.48 -3.99
C ILE A 130 1.11 2.18 -5.47
N LEU A 131 1.19 0.89 -5.84
CA LEU A 131 0.82 0.40 -7.17
C LEU A 131 -0.61 -0.15 -7.13
N TYR A 132 -1.48 0.37 -7.98
CA TYR A 132 -2.84 -0.13 -8.12
C TYR A 132 -2.89 -1.30 -9.10
N LEU A 133 -3.49 -2.42 -8.66
CA LEU A 133 -3.55 -3.65 -9.44
C LEU A 133 -4.86 -3.77 -10.24
N ASN A 134 -5.86 -2.97 -9.93
CA ASN A 134 -7.12 -2.94 -10.65
C ASN A 134 -7.81 -1.58 -10.61
N ASP A 135 -8.76 -1.40 -11.55
CA ASP A 135 -9.60 -0.21 -11.64
C ASP A 135 -10.83 -0.42 -10.77
N VAL A 136 -10.94 0.36 -9.70
CA VAL A 136 -12.08 0.27 -8.76
C VAL A 136 -12.40 1.64 -8.18
N PRO A 137 -13.65 1.89 -7.77
CA PRO A 137 -13.95 3.04 -6.94
C PRO A 137 -13.30 2.90 -5.55
N GLY A 138 -13.18 4.01 -4.84
CA GLY A 138 -12.55 4.06 -3.51
C GLY A 138 -11.11 4.58 -3.59
N SER A 139 -10.98 5.89 -3.39
CA SER A 139 -9.71 6.62 -3.51
C SER A 139 -8.75 6.31 -2.36
N THR A 140 -7.47 6.63 -2.56
CA THR A 140 -6.52 6.86 -1.48
C THR A 140 -6.46 8.37 -1.22
N TYR A 141 -6.69 8.79 0.01
CA TYR A 141 -6.50 10.17 0.43
C TYR A 141 -5.11 10.34 1.04
N ILE A 142 -4.42 11.40 0.61
CA ILE A 142 -3.18 11.89 1.21
C ILE A 142 -3.54 13.24 1.83
N PHE A 143 -3.36 13.37 3.14
CA PHE A 143 -3.78 14.57 3.87
C PHE A 143 -2.68 15.63 3.93
N ASP A 144 -3.09 16.89 4.06
CA ASP A 144 -2.19 18.02 4.30
C ASP A 144 -1.80 18.10 5.78
N LYS A 145 -1.48 16.94 6.34
CA LYS A 145 -0.95 16.80 7.69
C LYS A 145 0.21 15.84 7.65
N GLN A 146 1.28 16.20 8.32
CA GLN A 146 2.49 15.39 8.37
C GLN A 146 2.87 15.07 9.81
N VAL A 147 3.52 13.94 9.99
CA VAL A 147 4.20 13.59 11.23
C VAL A 147 5.60 14.21 11.25
N ASP A 148 6.00 14.78 12.36
CA ASP A 148 7.39 15.20 12.57
C ASP A 148 8.18 14.07 13.24
N TYR A 149 8.96 13.35 12.45
CA TYR A 149 9.77 12.23 12.92
C TYR A 149 10.82 12.59 13.97
N ARG A 150 11.21 13.87 14.07
CA ARG A 150 12.21 14.32 15.07
C ARG A 150 11.65 14.33 16.49
N ASN A 151 10.33 14.42 16.61
CA ASN A 151 9.61 14.51 17.89
C ASN A 151 8.92 13.20 18.27
N LEU A 152 9.15 12.13 17.50
CA LEU A 152 8.62 10.83 17.79
C LEU A 152 9.55 10.10 18.76
N GLU A 153 9.23 10.18 20.04
CA GLU A 153 9.50 9.08 20.94
C GLU A 153 8.79 7.83 20.41
N GLU A 154 9.21 6.63 20.76
CA GLU A 154 8.74 5.33 20.24
C GLU A 154 7.23 5.04 20.40
N ASP A 155 6.40 6.06 20.54
CA ASP A 155 4.96 5.97 20.73
C ASP A 155 4.25 5.75 19.38
N SER A 156 3.94 4.49 19.10
CA SER A 156 3.24 4.10 17.88
C SER A 156 1.83 4.71 17.73
N SER A 157 1.23 5.21 18.82
CA SER A 157 -0.10 5.85 18.78
C SER A 157 -0.11 7.14 17.95
N LYS A 158 1.03 7.80 17.79
CA LYS A 158 1.17 9.03 16.98
C LYS A 158 1.12 8.78 15.46
N PHE A 159 1.19 7.53 15.02
CA PHE A 159 1.13 7.20 13.58
C PHE A 159 -0.28 7.02 13.05
N ILE A 160 -1.27 6.96 13.93
CA ILE A 160 -2.67 6.74 13.57
C ILE A 160 -3.50 7.82 14.24
N ILE A 161 -4.40 8.44 13.46
CA ILE A 161 -5.41 9.37 13.98
C ILE A 161 -6.74 8.66 13.86
N PRO A 162 -7.35 8.20 14.97
CA PRO A 162 -8.63 7.51 14.90
C PRO A 162 -9.68 8.42 14.25
N TYR A 163 -10.34 7.92 13.21
CA TYR A 163 -11.30 8.69 12.39
C TYR A 163 -12.38 9.37 13.23
N GLN A 164 -12.84 8.68 14.27
CA GLN A 164 -13.86 9.16 15.21
C GLN A 164 -13.40 10.32 16.11
N THR A 165 -12.08 10.58 16.21
CA THR A 165 -11.54 11.68 17.01
C THR A 165 -11.39 12.97 16.21
N ILE A 166 -11.62 12.92 14.90
CA ILE A 166 -11.50 14.07 14.00
C ILE A 166 -12.85 14.77 13.92
N ASP A 167 -12.88 16.05 14.22
CA ASP A 167 -14.10 16.88 13.98
C ASP A 167 -14.20 17.24 12.49
N TRP A 168 -14.67 16.30 11.69
CA TRP A 168 -14.81 16.46 10.25
C TRP A 168 -15.72 17.62 9.83
N LYS A 169 -16.56 18.12 10.75
CA LYS A 169 -17.48 19.22 10.48
C LYS A 169 -16.82 20.59 10.68
N ASN A 170 -16.07 20.75 11.77
CA ASN A 170 -15.57 22.06 12.19
C ASN A 170 -14.04 22.21 12.05
N ASP A 171 -13.30 21.07 12.16
CA ASP A 171 -11.83 21.04 12.07
C ASP A 171 -11.38 19.78 11.28
N PRO A 172 -11.76 19.67 10.00
CA PRO A 172 -11.38 18.52 9.18
C PRO A 172 -9.88 18.56 8.87
N ILE A 173 -9.25 17.37 8.77
CA ILE A 173 -7.91 17.29 8.20
C ILE A 173 -8.04 17.49 6.68
N PRO A 174 -7.44 18.55 6.09
CA PRO A 174 -7.57 18.79 4.66
C PRO A 174 -6.98 17.66 3.83
N VAL A 175 -7.71 17.21 2.81
CA VAL A 175 -7.19 16.29 1.80
C VAL A 175 -6.31 17.08 0.83
N LYS A 176 -5.04 16.73 0.77
CA LYS A 176 -4.07 17.34 -0.16
C LYS A 176 -4.17 16.73 -1.55
N TYR A 177 -4.27 15.39 -1.60
CA TYR A 177 -4.42 14.65 -2.85
C TYR A 177 -5.44 13.54 -2.69
N GLU A 178 -6.32 13.42 -3.68
CA GLU A 178 -7.19 12.27 -3.89
C GLU A 178 -6.66 11.47 -5.08
N ILE A 179 -6.29 10.22 -4.84
CA ILE A 179 -5.75 9.32 -5.85
C ILE A 179 -6.79 8.25 -6.17
N LYS A 180 -7.30 8.28 -7.39
CA LYS A 180 -8.22 7.25 -7.89
C LYS A 180 -7.43 6.01 -8.31
N PRO A 181 -7.84 4.81 -7.88
CA PRO A 181 -7.26 3.55 -8.34
C PRO A 181 -7.42 3.39 -9.85
N GLU A 182 -6.33 3.21 -10.53
CA GLU A 182 -6.27 2.88 -11.95
C GLU A 182 -5.20 1.81 -12.13
N LYS A 183 -5.53 0.73 -12.82
CA LYS A 183 -4.62 -0.40 -13.01
C LYS A 183 -3.29 0.04 -13.64
N GLY A 184 -2.19 -0.36 -13.02
CA GLY A 184 -0.84 0.00 -13.45
C GLY A 184 -0.38 1.40 -13.05
N LYS A 185 -1.26 2.23 -12.47
CA LYS A 185 -0.86 3.50 -11.88
C LYS A 185 -0.05 3.25 -10.61
N MET A 186 1.05 3.97 -10.46
CA MET A 186 1.82 4.05 -9.24
C MET A 186 1.90 5.49 -8.76
N VAL A 187 1.61 5.70 -7.49
CA VAL A 187 1.84 6.96 -6.80
C VAL A 187 2.96 6.78 -5.78
N LEU A 188 3.86 7.76 -5.72
CA LEU A 188 4.91 7.85 -4.70
C LEU A 188 4.78 9.22 -4.04
N PHE A 189 4.81 9.24 -2.71
CA PHE A 189 4.72 10.45 -1.92
C PHE A 189 5.59 10.37 -0.66
N GLU A 190 5.84 11.53 -0.07
CA GLU A 190 6.56 11.65 1.20
C GLU A 190 5.79 10.91 2.30
N GLY A 191 6.42 9.89 2.88
CA GLY A 191 5.77 8.99 3.84
C GLY A 191 5.40 9.62 5.18
N SER A 192 5.84 10.86 5.44
CA SER A 192 5.39 11.65 6.60
C SER A 192 3.93 12.11 6.51
N HIS A 193 3.36 12.16 5.30
CA HIS A 193 1.94 12.50 5.14
C HIS A 193 1.03 11.40 5.68
N TYR A 194 0.05 11.82 6.49
CA TYR A 194 -1.05 10.93 6.81
C TYR A 194 -1.82 10.58 5.55
N HIS A 195 -2.20 9.30 5.45
CA HIS A 195 -3.00 8.83 4.32
C HIS A 195 -4.01 7.78 4.78
N ALA A 196 -5.07 7.61 4.02
CA ALA A 196 -6.11 6.64 4.29
C ALA A 196 -6.70 6.05 3.02
N VAL A 197 -7.21 4.81 3.13
CA VAL A 197 -8.00 4.16 2.10
C VAL A 197 -9.46 4.50 2.29
N CYS A 198 -10.15 4.87 1.20
CA CYS A 198 -11.59 5.00 1.20
C CYS A 198 -12.26 3.71 0.72
N PRO A 199 -13.46 3.39 1.22
CA PRO A 199 -14.16 2.17 0.86
C PRO A 199 -14.36 2.07 -0.65
N THR A 200 -14.17 0.88 -1.18
CA THR A 200 -14.59 0.56 -2.55
C THR A 200 -16.11 0.37 -2.62
N ALA A 201 -16.69 0.37 -3.81
CA ALA A 201 -18.12 0.12 -3.96
C ALA A 201 -18.49 -1.36 -3.68
N PRO A 202 -19.76 -1.66 -3.35
CA PRO A 202 -20.23 -3.03 -3.18
C PRO A 202 -19.89 -3.90 -4.39
N GLY A 203 -19.44 -5.12 -4.13
CA GLY A 203 -19.05 -6.08 -5.16
C GLY A 203 -17.66 -5.86 -5.76
N HIS A 204 -16.93 -4.85 -5.33
CA HIS A 204 -15.56 -4.59 -5.78
C HIS A 204 -14.53 -5.00 -4.71
N LEU A 205 -13.37 -5.42 -5.20
CA LEU A 205 -12.18 -5.75 -4.43
C LEU A 205 -11.06 -4.80 -4.86
N ARG A 206 -10.56 -3.98 -3.95
CA ARG A 206 -9.44 -3.07 -4.23
C ARG A 206 -8.14 -3.76 -3.90
N CYS A 207 -7.29 -3.93 -4.90
CA CYS A 207 -6.00 -4.59 -4.79
C CYS A 207 -4.86 -3.61 -5.08
N ILE A 208 -3.91 -3.54 -4.16
CA ILE A 208 -2.73 -2.67 -4.29
C ILE A 208 -1.47 -3.38 -3.84
N VAL A 209 -0.32 -2.86 -4.27
CA VAL A 209 0.97 -3.14 -3.62
C VAL A 209 1.46 -1.87 -2.95
N VAL A 210 1.74 -1.95 -1.66
CA VAL A 210 2.32 -0.86 -0.87
C VAL A 210 3.79 -1.12 -0.66
N TYR A 211 4.63 -0.09 -0.88
CA TYR A 211 6.07 -0.13 -0.61
C TYR A 211 6.45 0.99 0.35
N ASN A 212 7.34 0.71 1.29
CA ASN A 212 8.05 1.74 2.04
C ASN A 212 9.53 1.76 1.62
N ILE A 213 10.06 2.95 1.34
CA ILE A 213 11.36 3.14 0.68
C ILE A 213 12.12 4.22 1.42
N THR A 214 13.28 3.90 2.01
CA THR A 214 14.14 4.89 2.68
C THR A 214 15.05 5.59 1.69
N TYR A 215 15.36 6.86 1.96
CA TYR A 215 16.23 7.73 1.15
C TYR A 215 17.25 8.48 1.99
#